data_252aef68ad5dab5d6cd695cee7876e80
#
_entry.id   252aef68ad5dab5d6cd695cee7876e80
#
_cell.length_a   1.000
_cell.length_b   1.000
_cell.length_c   1.000
_cell.angle_alpha   90.00
_cell.angle_beta   90.00
_cell.angle_gamma   90.00
#
_symmetry.space_group_name_H-M   'P 1'
#
loop_
_entity.id
_entity.type
_entity.pdbx_description
1 polymer ?
#
loop_
_entity_poly.entity_id
_entity_poly.type
_entity_poly.pdbx_seq_one_letter_code
_entity_poly.pdbx_strand_id
1 'polypeptide(L)'
;LRSTKRKVVQHGQSINLGRFRIEFIKTNHSIQDASALAIYSPAGVVVHTGDFKVDYTPVFGDAIDLQRFAEIGKKGVLALMSDSTNAERKGFTQSERTVGITFDHIFAEHQNTRLIIATFASNVDRVQQIINSAYKYGRKVVVEGRSMVNIISTASELGYLNVPDNTLIEIDQMKNYPPEKMVLITTGSQGESMAALSRMAADVHRKVTIQPNDTIIFSSNPIPGNEKSVSRVINELSAKGAEVIFQDAHVSGHACQEELKLIYSLVKPKYAIPVHGEYRHLKANAGVARSLGIPKENIFIIQSGDVLELDKDSAKVVDKVHTGAILVDGLGVGDVGNIVLRDRQHLAEDGIIIVVLTLERRTNRLLAGPDIVSRGFVYVRESEQLMGEAKKAVSDALDKCLTGRHTDWNRIKLVIRDAMNDYIWKKTKRKPMVIPIIMDVDV
;
A
#
# COMPACT_ATOMS: atom_id res chain seq x y z
N LEU A 1 -11.05 -0.15 20.99
CA LEU A 1 -9.68 -0.02 21.52
C LEU A 1 -9.59 0.52 22.96
N ARG A 2 -10.61 1.24 23.47
CA ARG A 2 -10.59 1.80 24.86
C ARG A 2 -10.54 0.73 25.96
N SER A 3 -11.01 -0.49 25.71
CA SER A 3 -11.01 -1.61 26.67
C SER A 3 -9.76 -2.50 26.60
N THR A 4 -8.83 -2.26 25.66
CA THR A 4 -7.64 -3.07 25.47
C THR A 4 -6.56 -2.68 26.49
N LYS A 5 -6.03 -3.65 27.21
CA LYS A 5 -4.86 -3.42 28.10
C LYS A 5 -3.63 -3.14 27.24
N ARG A 6 -3.02 -1.98 27.47
CA ARG A 6 -1.78 -1.56 26.78
C ARG A 6 -0.66 -1.52 27.80
N LYS A 7 0.51 -1.98 27.38
CA LYS A 7 1.74 -1.88 28.15
C LYS A 7 2.82 -1.26 27.26
N VAL A 8 3.34 -0.11 27.68
CA VAL A 8 4.50 0.49 27.06
C VAL A 8 5.74 -0.28 27.53
N VAL A 9 6.62 -0.61 26.60
CA VAL A 9 7.88 -1.31 26.85
C VAL A 9 9.03 -0.51 26.25
N GLN A 10 10.20 -0.63 26.84
CA GLN A 10 11.45 -0.05 26.33
C GLN A 10 12.37 -1.18 25.84
N HIS A 11 13.34 -0.85 25.01
CA HIS A 11 14.38 -1.78 24.61
C HIS A 11 15.11 -2.33 25.85
N GLY A 12 15.47 -3.61 25.82
CA GLY A 12 16.03 -4.35 26.95
C GLY A 12 15.00 -4.89 27.93
N GLN A 13 13.76 -4.40 27.90
CA GLN A 13 12.70 -4.95 28.75
C GLN A 13 12.10 -6.24 28.16
N SER A 14 11.45 -7.01 29.02
CA SER A 14 10.71 -8.20 28.63
C SER A 14 9.32 -8.25 29.24
N ILE A 15 8.42 -8.96 28.56
CA ILE A 15 7.08 -9.28 29.04
C ILE A 15 6.92 -10.79 29.12
N ASN A 16 6.07 -11.24 30.08
CA ASN A 16 5.69 -12.65 30.19
C ASN A 16 4.28 -12.86 29.65
N LEU A 17 4.11 -13.83 28.76
CA LEU A 17 2.84 -14.28 28.20
C LEU A 17 2.72 -15.79 28.44
N GLY A 18 2.15 -16.17 29.57
CA GLY A 18 2.11 -17.56 30.00
C GLY A 18 3.51 -18.15 30.17
N ARG A 19 3.86 -19.14 29.34
CA ARG A 19 5.19 -19.80 29.35
C ARG A 19 6.22 -19.08 28.46
N PHE A 20 5.82 -18.06 27.73
CA PHE A 20 6.73 -17.27 26.89
C PHE A 20 7.22 -16.04 27.64
N ARG A 21 8.50 -15.76 27.52
CA ARG A 21 9.10 -14.47 27.87
C ARG A 21 9.61 -13.82 26.59
N ILE A 22 9.12 -12.62 26.30
CA ILE A 22 9.45 -11.86 25.07
C ILE A 22 10.28 -10.66 25.47
N GLU A 23 11.48 -10.56 24.96
CA GLU A 23 12.41 -9.46 25.17
C GLU A 23 12.48 -8.61 23.90
N PHE A 24 12.50 -7.28 24.08
CA PHE A 24 12.59 -6.28 23.03
C PHE A 24 14.03 -5.81 22.87
N ILE A 25 14.61 -6.02 21.69
CA ILE A 25 16.02 -5.69 21.40
C ILE A 25 16.02 -4.51 20.43
N LYS A 26 16.84 -3.49 20.71
CA LYS A 26 16.99 -2.33 19.82
C LYS A 26 17.53 -2.75 18.46
N THR A 27 16.80 -2.34 17.40
CA THR A 27 17.27 -2.39 16.01
C THR A 27 17.13 -1.02 15.35
N ASN A 28 17.69 -0.85 14.17
CA ASN A 28 17.46 0.32 13.32
C ASN A 28 16.64 -0.07 12.10
N HIS A 29 15.70 0.76 11.75
CA HIS A 29 14.90 0.68 10.54
C HIS A 29 14.49 2.11 10.13
N SER A 30 13.69 2.25 9.09
CA SER A 30 13.12 3.55 8.65
C SER A 30 11.90 4.00 9.47
N ILE A 31 11.68 3.44 10.63
CA ILE A 31 10.65 3.84 11.60
C ILE A 31 11.28 3.92 13.00
N GLN A 32 10.78 4.83 13.83
CA GLN A 32 11.26 4.98 15.21
C GLN A 32 10.97 3.74 16.06
N ASP A 33 11.82 3.50 17.03
CA ASP A 33 11.73 2.39 18.02
C ASP A 33 11.59 0.99 17.42
N ALA A 34 12.16 0.79 16.21
CA ALA A 34 12.23 -0.53 15.62
C ALA A 34 12.85 -1.53 16.59
N SER A 35 12.24 -2.71 16.72
CA SER A 35 12.62 -3.71 17.70
C SER A 35 12.70 -5.10 17.08
N ALA A 36 13.77 -5.82 17.40
CA ALA A 36 13.79 -7.27 17.30
C ALA A 36 13.22 -7.90 18.56
N LEU A 37 12.81 -9.16 18.46
CA LEU A 37 12.25 -9.92 19.57
C LEU A 37 13.09 -11.15 19.84
N ALA A 38 13.44 -11.39 21.12
CA ALA A 38 13.89 -12.69 21.57
C ALA A 38 12.76 -13.36 22.36
N ILE A 39 12.24 -14.45 21.82
CA ILE A 39 11.10 -15.21 22.35
C ILE A 39 11.64 -16.46 23.05
N TYR A 40 11.63 -16.46 24.34
CA TYR A 40 12.04 -17.60 25.17
C TYR A 40 10.84 -18.50 25.43
N SER A 41 10.99 -19.76 25.09
CA SER A 41 9.99 -20.80 25.29
C SER A 41 10.63 -22.04 25.94
N PRO A 42 9.83 -23.01 26.42
CA PRO A 42 10.37 -24.29 26.88
C PRO A 42 11.11 -25.09 25.80
N ALA A 43 10.80 -24.88 24.51
CA ALA A 43 11.47 -25.55 23.39
C ALA A 43 12.83 -24.91 23.04
N GLY A 44 13.03 -23.64 23.39
CA GLY A 44 14.24 -22.89 23.08
C GLY A 44 13.96 -21.42 22.82
N VAL A 45 14.98 -20.71 22.32
CA VAL A 45 14.91 -19.28 22.01
C VAL A 45 14.72 -19.08 20.52
N VAL A 46 13.69 -18.34 20.14
CA VAL A 46 13.48 -17.87 18.77
C VAL A 46 13.78 -16.38 18.72
N VAL A 47 14.63 -15.96 17.79
CA VAL A 47 14.92 -14.55 17.53
C VAL A 47 14.21 -14.13 16.26
N HIS A 48 13.43 -13.04 16.31
CA HIS A 48 12.85 -12.38 15.14
C HIS A 48 13.45 -11.00 14.99
N THR A 49 14.13 -10.73 13.88
CA THR A 49 14.85 -9.47 13.69
C THR A 49 13.92 -8.26 13.60
N GLY A 50 12.63 -8.46 13.25
CA GLY A 50 11.85 -7.39 12.66
C GLY A 50 12.49 -6.94 11.35
N ASP A 51 11.99 -5.87 10.77
CA ASP A 51 12.66 -5.17 9.68
C ASP A 51 13.85 -4.42 10.26
N PHE A 52 15.04 -4.60 9.71
CA PHE A 52 16.23 -4.03 10.31
C PHE A 52 17.32 -3.68 9.30
N LYS A 53 18.19 -2.78 9.70
CA LYS A 53 19.53 -2.56 9.13
C LYS A 53 20.56 -2.38 10.26
N VAL A 54 21.82 -2.42 9.92
CA VAL A 54 22.89 -2.10 10.86
C VAL A 54 23.37 -0.68 10.58
N ASP A 55 22.85 0.28 11.35
CA ASP A 55 23.24 1.69 11.27
C ASP A 55 24.03 2.07 12.52
N TYR A 56 25.33 2.29 12.36
CA TYR A 56 26.21 2.69 13.47
C TYR A 56 26.09 4.17 13.83
N THR A 57 25.50 4.96 12.97
CA THR A 57 25.37 6.42 13.12
C THR A 57 23.94 6.86 12.78
N PRO A 58 22.92 6.33 13.49
CA PRO A 58 21.53 6.71 13.22
C PRO A 58 21.32 8.22 13.40
N VAL A 59 20.28 8.76 12.76
CA VAL A 59 19.94 10.19 12.88
C VAL A 59 19.42 10.48 14.28
N PHE A 60 18.59 9.59 14.82
CA PHE A 60 17.99 9.70 16.14
C PHE A 60 18.14 8.38 16.92
N GLY A 61 18.33 8.48 18.23
CA GLY A 61 18.44 7.34 19.14
C GLY A 61 19.76 6.56 18.99
N ASP A 62 19.74 5.33 19.51
CA ASP A 62 20.93 4.47 19.59
C ASP A 62 21.06 3.56 18.37
N ALA A 63 22.29 3.11 18.10
CA ALA A 63 22.58 2.06 17.13
C ALA A 63 21.93 0.72 17.55
N ILE A 64 21.83 -0.20 16.59
CA ILE A 64 21.39 -1.58 16.85
C ILE A 64 22.24 -2.24 17.95
N ASP A 65 21.57 -2.93 18.88
CA ASP A 65 22.24 -3.61 20.01
C ASP A 65 22.83 -4.97 19.57
N LEU A 66 23.93 -4.91 18.81
CA LEU A 66 24.65 -6.09 18.36
C LEU A 66 25.22 -6.92 19.51
N GLN A 67 25.59 -6.27 20.66
CA GLN A 67 26.06 -6.95 21.83
C GLN A 67 24.98 -7.90 22.37
N ARG A 68 23.73 -7.45 22.41
CA ARG A 68 22.64 -8.27 22.92
C ARG A 68 22.36 -9.47 22.02
N PHE A 69 22.43 -9.33 20.71
CA PHE A 69 22.35 -10.46 19.77
C PHE A 69 23.45 -11.49 20.03
N ALA A 70 24.66 -11.06 20.25
CA ALA A 70 25.81 -11.96 20.59
C ALA A 70 25.62 -12.67 21.93
N GLU A 71 25.12 -11.98 22.96
CA GLU A 71 24.86 -12.56 24.28
C GLU A 71 23.78 -13.66 24.22
N ILE A 72 22.73 -13.43 23.44
CA ILE A 72 21.65 -14.41 23.19
C ILE A 72 22.20 -15.59 22.40
N GLY A 73 23.02 -15.34 21.39
CA GLY A 73 23.67 -16.37 20.59
C GLY A 73 24.56 -17.30 21.40
N LYS A 74 25.31 -16.76 22.40
CA LYS A 74 26.13 -17.56 23.33
C LYS A 74 25.32 -18.52 24.22
N LYS A 75 24.06 -18.18 24.50
CA LYS A 75 23.14 -19.03 25.29
C LYS A 75 22.46 -20.12 24.46
N GLY A 76 22.57 -20.05 23.14
CA GLY A 76 21.94 -20.96 22.18
C GLY A 76 20.61 -20.44 21.68
N VAL A 77 20.47 -20.41 20.37
CA VAL A 77 19.25 -19.98 19.66
C VAL A 77 18.71 -21.13 18.82
N LEU A 78 17.44 -21.45 19.04
CA LEU A 78 16.75 -22.51 18.31
C LEU A 78 16.50 -22.07 16.86
N ALA A 79 15.95 -20.88 16.65
CA ALA A 79 15.63 -20.39 15.33
C ALA A 79 15.85 -18.87 15.21
N LEU A 80 16.25 -18.43 14.02
CA LEU A 80 16.31 -17.03 13.63
C LEU A 80 15.35 -16.78 12.48
N MET A 81 14.35 -15.94 12.72
CA MET A 81 13.45 -15.37 11.70
C MET A 81 14.05 -14.03 11.26
N SER A 82 14.61 -13.99 10.04
CA SER A 82 15.39 -12.84 9.56
C SER A 82 14.74 -12.17 8.37
N ASP A 83 14.66 -10.82 8.41
CA ASP A 83 14.29 -9.95 7.29
C ASP A 83 15.08 -10.33 6.02
N SER A 84 14.40 -10.36 4.87
CA SER A 84 15.01 -10.78 3.61
C SER A 84 14.94 -9.73 2.50
N THR A 85 14.34 -8.58 2.74
CA THR A 85 13.99 -7.58 1.72
C THR A 85 15.17 -7.18 0.82
N ASN A 86 16.36 -7.00 1.38
CA ASN A 86 17.58 -6.66 0.64
C ASN A 86 18.59 -7.81 0.55
N ALA A 87 18.19 -9.05 0.77
CA ALA A 87 19.09 -10.20 0.78
C ALA A 87 19.82 -10.46 -0.57
N GLU A 88 19.32 -9.92 -1.68
CA GLU A 88 19.98 -9.97 -2.99
C GLU A 88 21.09 -8.92 -3.15
N ARG A 89 21.09 -7.88 -2.30
CA ARG A 89 22.05 -6.76 -2.39
C ARG A 89 23.33 -7.10 -1.62
N LYS A 90 24.46 -6.95 -2.31
CA LYS A 90 25.79 -7.14 -1.71
C LYS A 90 26.16 -5.95 -0.82
N GLY A 91 27.07 -6.17 0.15
CA GLY A 91 27.60 -5.13 1.02
C GLY A 91 26.67 -4.78 2.16
N PHE A 92 26.72 -3.52 2.57
CA PHE A 92 26.00 -2.93 3.71
C PHE A 92 25.02 -1.87 3.24
N THR A 93 23.93 -1.69 3.97
CA THR A 93 23.03 -0.55 3.82
C THR A 93 23.69 0.69 4.40
N GLN A 94 23.62 1.81 3.67
CA GLN A 94 24.16 3.08 4.14
C GLN A 94 23.38 3.63 5.35
N SER A 95 24.06 4.48 6.15
CA SER A 95 23.40 5.20 7.22
C SER A 95 22.37 6.20 6.69
N GLU A 96 21.26 6.38 7.41
CA GLU A 96 20.25 7.38 7.10
C GLU A 96 20.82 8.82 7.07
N ARG A 97 21.91 9.08 7.82
CA ARG A 97 22.62 10.37 7.80
C ARG A 97 23.11 10.78 6.41
N THR A 98 23.42 9.82 5.53
CA THR A 98 23.87 10.14 4.17
C THR A 98 22.81 10.85 3.37
N VAL A 99 21.52 10.58 3.62
CA VAL A 99 20.41 11.28 2.99
C VAL A 99 20.37 12.76 3.39
N GLY A 100 20.71 13.08 4.64
CA GLY A 100 20.82 14.48 5.08
C GLY A 100 21.91 15.26 4.34
N ILE A 101 23.04 14.62 4.03
CA ILE A 101 24.09 15.22 3.20
C ILE A 101 23.57 15.46 1.79
N THR A 102 22.85 14.49 1.20
CA THR A 102 22.22 14.66 -0.12
C THR A 102 21.21 15.81 -0.12
N PHE A 103 20.38 15.93 0.91
CA PHE A 103 19.46 17.07 1.03
C PHE A 103 20.22 18.40 1.09
N ASP A 104 21.28 18.49 1.87
CA ASP A 104 22.09 19.71 1.93
C ASP A 104 22.66 20.11 0.57
N HIS A 105 23.12 19.16 -0.25
CA HIS A 105 23.55 19.42 -1.62
C HIS A 105 22.39 19.92 -2.50
N ILE A 106 21.25 19.21 -2.49
CA ILE A 106 20.07 19.59 -3.27
C ILE A 106 19.59 21.00 -2.88
N PHE A 107 19.53 21.32 -1.57
CA PHE A 107 19.12 22.65 -1.13
C PHE A 107 20.11 23.75 -1.53
N ALA A 108 21.40 23.43 -1.59
CA ALA A 108 22.44 24.37 -2.05
C ALA A 108 22.36 24.64 -3.55
N GLU A 109 22.08 23.62 -4.35
CA GLU A 109 21.99 23.73 -5.82
C GLU A 109 20.69 24.40 -6.28
N HIS A 110 19.58 24.16 -5.58
CA HIS A 110 18.24 24.61 -5.96
C HIS A 110 17.72 25.79 -5.13
N GLN A 111 18.58 26.84 -4.93
CA GLN A 111 18.22 27.98 -4.09
C GLN A 111 17.08 28.84 -4.61
N ASN A 112 16.86 28.84 -5.93
CA ASN A 112 15.88 29.69 -6.62
C ASN A 112 14.59 28.94 -7.00
N THR A 113 14.37 27.74 -6.53
CA THR A 113 13.20 26.90 -6.85
C THR A 113 12.42 26.51 -5.60
N ARG A 114 11.13 26.23 -5.76
CA ARG A 114 10.34 25.60 -4.73
C ARG A 114 10.70 24.11 -4.68
N LEU A 115 10.94 23.58 -3.48
CA LEU A 115 11.23 22.15 -3.27
C LEU A 115 9.96 21.41 -2.83
N ILE A 116 9.68 20.28 -3.47
CA ILE A 116 8.59 19.39 -3.10
C ILE A 116 9.19 18.00 -2.88
N ILE A 117 9.17 17.52 -1.65
CA ILE A 117 9.85 16.28 -1.25
C ILE A 117 8.82 15.23 -0.87
N ALA A 118 8.73 14.17 -1.66
CA ALA A 118 7.86 13.04 -1.40
C ALA A 118 8.61 11.93 -0.67
N THR A 119 8.10 11.53 0.48
CA THR A 119 8.71 10.47 1.30
C THR A 119 7.65 9.65 2.03
N PHE A 120 8.07 8.55 2.66
CA PHE A 120 7.21 7.79 3.57
C PHE A 120 6.94 8.60 4.84
N ALA A 121 5.67 8.70 5.22
CA ALA A 121 5.28 9.42 6.43
C ALA A 121 5.90 8.80 7.71
N SER A 122 6.10 7.49 7.72
CA SER A 122 6.70 6.76 8.85
C SER A 122 8.20 7.03 9.06
N ASN A 123 8.90 7.56 8.06
CA ASN A 123 10.33 7.86 8.18
C ASN A 123 10.56 9.24 8.81
N VAL A 124 10.40 9.30 10.13
CA VAL A 124 10.51 10.52 10.94
C VAL A 124 11.93 11.10 10.88
N ASP A 125 12.97 10.25 10.82
CA ASP A 125 14.37 10.69 10.71
C ASP A 125 14.61 11.47 9.41
N ARG A 126 14.01 11.03 8.31
CA ARG A 126 14.09 11.72 7.02
C ARG A 126 13.37 13.05 7.05
N VAL A 127 12.18 13.09 7.65
CA VAL A 127 11.43 14.34 7.86
C VAL A 127 12.27 15.32 8.70
N GLN A 128 12.92 14.84 9.77
CA GLN A 128 13.81 15.69 10.58
C GLN A 128 14.96 16.25 9.76
N GLN A 129 15.60 15.45 8.92
CA GLN A 129 16.70 15.90 8.07
C GLN A 129 16.24 16.95 7.04
N ILE A 130 15.04 16.78 6.45
CA ILE A 130 14.44 17.78 5.54
C ILE A 130 14.18 19.10 6.29
N ILE A 131 13.62 19.04 7.51
CA ILE A 131 13.35 20.23 8.34
C ILE A 131 14.66 20.93 8.70
N ASN A 132 15.70 20.18 9.06
CA ASN A 132 17.02 20.73 9.39
C ASN A 132 17.65 21.47 8.20
N SER A 133 17.61 20.86 7.00
CA SER A 133 18.08 21.51 5.78
C SER A 133 17.23 22.73 5.43
N ALA A 134 15.91 22.66 5.54
CA ALA A 134 15.03 23.80 5.32
C ALA A 134 15.37 24.99 6.25
N TYR A 135 15.54 24.70 7.53
CA TYR A 135 15.94 25.72 8.54
C TYR A 135 17.31 26.34 8.20
N LYS A 136 18.31 25.52 7.89
CA LYS A 136 19.67 25.94 7.51
C LYS A 136 19.67 26.89 6.32
N TYR A 137 18.81 26.65 5.32
CA TYR A 137 18.71 27.48 4.13
C TYR A 137 17.61 28.56 4.23
N GLY A 138 17.07 28.80 5.43
CA GLY A 138 16.09 29.87 5.67
C GLY A 138 14.78 29.69 4.92
N ARG A 139 14.32 28.43 4.75
CA ARG A 139 13.08 28.08 4.06
C ARG A 139 11.97 27.71 5.05
N LYS A 140 10.74 27.93 4.65
CA LYS A 140 9.54 27.50 5.37
C LYS A 140 9.10 26.12 4.89
N VAL A 141 8.63 25.29 5.82
CA VAL A 141 8.19 23.92 5.54
C VAL A 141 6.67 23.85 5.64
N VAL A 142 6.03 23.29 4.64
CA VAL A 142 4.62 22.92 4.64
C VAL A 142 4.51 21.40 4.55
N VAL A 143 3.60 20.83 5.32
CA VAL A 143 3.33 19.40 5.32
C VAL A 143 2.00 19.13 4.65
N GLU A 144 1.99 18.24 3.65
CA GLU A 144 0.77 17.91 2.92
C GLU A 144 0.57 16.39 2.80
N GLY A 145 -0.69 16.00 2.96
CA GLY A 145 -1.11 14.61 3.04
C GLY A 145 -1.50 14.19 4.46
N ARG A 146 -2.71 13.65 4.61
CA ARG A 146 -3.32 13.36 5.91
C ARG A 146 -2.44 12.49 6.81
N SER A 147 -1.83 11.44 6.28
CA SER A 147 -0.94 10.55 7.04
C SER A 147 0.34 11.26 7.48
N MET A 148 0.91 12.13 6.62
CA MET A 148 2.10 12.89 6.94
C MET A 148 1.83 13.88 8.08
N VAL A 149 0.75 14.65 7.99
CA VAL A 149 0.35 15.60 9.05
C VAL A 149 0.16 14.88 10.38
N ASN A 150 -0.57 13.76 10.40
CA ASN A 150 -0.83 13.00 11.63
C ASN A 150 0.46 12.44 12.24
N ILE A 151 1.36 11.90 11.43
CA ILE A 151 2.63 11.33 11.92
C ILE A 151 3.54 12.43 12.47
N ILE A 152 3.67 13.55 11.76
CA ILE A 152 4.49 14.68 12.22
C ILE A 152 3.97 15.24 13.53
N SER A 153 2.64 15.44 13.69
CA SER A 153 2.05 15.87 14.96
C SER A 153 2.38 14.89 16.10
N THR A 154 2.13 13.60 15.86
CA THR A 154 2.41 12.57 16.88
C THR A 154 3.90 12.47 17.21
N ALA A 155 4.77 12.52 16.20
CA ALA A 155 6.23 12.44 16.40
C ALA A 155 6.75 13.66 17.18
N SER A 156 6.20 14.85 16.95
CA SER A 156 6.53 16.07 17.70
C SER A 156 6.05 15.97 19.16
N GLU A 157 4.82 15.48 19.39
CA GLU A 157 4.28 15.27 20.74
C GLU A 157 5.09 14.26 21.55
N LEU A 158 5.63 13.23 20.89
CA LEU A 158 6.47 12.19 21.51
C LEU A 158 7.94 12.56 21.60
N GLY A 159 8.35 13.73 21.08
CA GLY A 159 9.73 14.20 21.14
C GLY A 159 10.68 13.58 20.10
N TYR A 160 10.16 12.89 19.08
CA TYR A 160 10.96 12.35 17.98
C TYR A 160 11.30 13.37 16.89
N LEU A 161 10.57 14.49 16.84
CA LEU A 161 10.84 15.61 15.94
C LEU A 161 11.14 16.87 16.74
N ASN A 162 12.23 17.53 16.36
CA ASN A 162 12.59 18.87 16.83
C ASN A 162 12.38 19.85 15.68
N VAL A 163 11.33 20.64 15.76
CA VAL A 163 10.98 21.65 14.75
C VAL A 163 11.44 23.03 15.24
N PRO A 164 12.44 23.66 14.61
CA PRO A 164 12.83 25.01 14.99
C PRO A 164 11.69 26.01 14.81
N ASP A 165 11.63 27.01 15.69
CA ASP A 165 10.59 28.03 15.67
C ASP A 165 10.45 28.66 14.28
N ASN A 166 9.21 28.96 13.89
CA ASN A 166 8.86 29.59 12.62
C ASN A 166 9.31 28.84 11.36
N THR A 167 9.71 27.57 11.44
CA THR A 167 10.07 26.75 10.29
C THR A 167 8.88 26.07 9.65
N LEU A 168 8.02 25.44 10.46
CA LEU A 168 6.78 24.81 9.99
C LEU A 168 5.65 25.83 9.93
N ILE A 169 4.95 25.88 8.81
CA ILE A 169 3.81 26.78 8.58
C ILE A 169 2.61 26.00 8.01
N GLU A 170 1.42 26.55 8.22
CA GLU A 170 0.20 26.01 7.62
C GLU A 170 0.18 26.24 6.10
N ILE A 171 -0.44 25.32 5.36
CA ILE A 171 -0.51 25.39 3.89
C ILE A 171 -1.14 26.69 3.38
N ASP A 172 -2.10 27.26 4.11
CA ASP A 172 -2.77 28.50 3.73
C ASP A 172 -1.85 29.74 3.87
N GLN A 173 -0.78 29.63 4.64
CA GLN A 173 0.25 30.65 4.78
C GLN A 173 1.28 30.63 3.65
N MET A 174 1.32 29.57 2.84
CA MET A 174 2.28 29.40 1.74
C MET A 174 2.29 30.59 0.77
N LYS A 175 1.12 31.18 0.52
CA LYS A 175 0.97 32.37 -0.35
C LYS A 175 1.72 33.63 0.14
N ASN A 176 2.13 33.65 1.40
CA ASN A 176 2.83 34.78 2.01
C ASN A 176 4.36 34.73 1.79
N TYR A 177 4.85 33.66 1.16
CA TYR A 177 6.28 33.44 0.93
C TYR A 177 6.53 33.19 -0.55
N PRO A 178 7.66 33.65 -1.08
CA PRO A 178 8.05 33.40 -2.46
C PRO A 178 8.40 31.88 -2.63
N PRO A 179 8.23 31.32 -3.84
CA PRO A 179 8.43 29.89 -4.09
C PRO A 179 9.78 29.35 -3.62
N GLU A 180 10.86 30.07 -3.85
CA GLU A 180 12.22 29.68 -3.46
C GLU A 180 12.44 29.61 -1.93
N LYS A 181 11.54 30.17 -1.15
CA LYS A 181 11.53 30.03 0.31
C LYS A 181 10.65 28.89 0.82
N MET A 182 10.10 28.10 -0.08
CA MET A 182 9.15 27.04 0.29
C MET A 182 9.73 25.64 0.10
N VAL A 183 9.43 24.79 1.07
CA VAL A 183 9.63 23.33 1.01
C VAL A 183 8.30 22.66 1.36
N LEU A 184 7.83 21.78 0.51
CA LEU A 184 6.66 20.94 0.79
C LEU A 184 7.13 19.51 1.09
N ILE A 185 6.74 18.96 2.23
CA ILE A 185 6.91 17.53 2.55
C ILE A 185 5.56 16.86 2.29
N THR A 186 5.55 15.85 1.43
CA THR A 186 4.29 15.26 0.97
C THR A 186 4.33 13.73 0.89
N THR A 187 3.14 13.13 0.88
CA THR A 187 2.94 11.71 0.56
C THR A 187 2.80 11.48 -0.94
N GLY A 188 2.89 10.23 -1.39
CA GLY A 188 2.69 9.87 -2.80
C GLY A 188 3.96 9.45 -3.51
N SER A 189 5.03 9.19 -2.75
CA SER A 189 6.29 8.68 -3.31
C SER A 189 6.18 7.28 -3.94
N GLN A 190 5.05 6.58 -3.75
CA GLN A 190 4.74 5.28 -4.34
C GLN A 190 3.72 5.37 -5.50
N GLY A 191 3.34 6.57 -5.91
CA GLY A 191 2.41 6.80 -7.02
C GLY A 191 0.96 6.42 -6.74
N GLU A 192 0.57 6.33 -5.46
CA GLU A 192 -0.81 6.06 -5.04
C GLU A 192 -1.74 7.19 -5.52
N SER A 193 -2.80 6.85 -6.22
CA SER A 193 -3.68 7.83 -6.89
C SER A 193 -4.32 8.85 -5.95
N MET A 194 -4.58 8.46 -4.70
CA MET A 194 -5.19 9.34 -3.68
C MET A 194 -4.18 10.13 -2.87
N ALA A 195 -2.87 9.89 -3.02
CA ALA A 195 -1.83 10.61 -2.30
C ALA A 195 -1.66 12.05 -2.79
N ALA A 196 -1.09 12.90 -1.95
CA ALA A 196 -1.03 14.33 -2.23
C ALA A 196 -0.22 14.65 -3.50
N LEU A 197 0.98 14.06 -3.67
CA LEU A 197 1.80 14.30 -4.87
C LEU A 197 1.11 13.84 -6.16
N SER A 198 0.46 12.67 -6.16
CA SER A 198 -0.27 12.17 -7.33
C SER A 198 -1.44 13.09 -7.71
N ARG A 199 -2.13 13.66 -6.71
CA ARG A 199 -3.18 14.65 -6.96
C ARG A 199 -2.63 15.98 -7.47
N MET A 200 -1.44 16.39 -7.02
CA MET A 200 -0.73 17.57 -7.58
C MET A 200 -0.32 17.32 -9.03
N ALA A 201 0.22 16.14 -9.34
CA ALA A 201 0.59 15.77 -10.69
C ALA A 201 -0.60 15.77 -11.66
N ALA A 202 -1.77 15.32 -11.19
CA ALA A 202 -3.02 15.26 -11.97
C ALA A 202 -3.84 16.56 -11.95
N ASP A 203 -3.35 17.68 -11.38
CA ASP A 203 -4.07 18.97 -11.23
C ASP A 203 -5.39 18.91 -10.44
N VAL A 204 -5.56 17.90 -9.60
CA VAL A 204 -6.77 17.75 -8.76
C VAL A 204 -6.52 18.07 -7.28
N HIS A 205 -5.33 18.57 -6.95
CA HIS A 205 -5.01 19.02 -5.61
C HIS A 205 -5.58 20.42 -5.36
N ARG A 206 -6.32 20.60 -4.26
CA ARG A 206 -7.10 21.83 -4.02
C ARG A 206 -6.28 23.08 -3.70
N LYS A 207 -5.07 22.91 -3.13
CA LYS A 207 -4.29 24.03 -2.57
C LYS A 207 -2.91 24.22 -3.22
N VAL A 208 -2.41 23.20 -3.91
CA VAL A 208 -1.08 23.21 -4.50
C VAL A 208 -1.16 22.86 -5.97
N THR A 209 -0.62 23.72 -6.83
CA THR A 209 -0.43 23.49 -8.26
C THR A 209 1.07 23.39 -8.52
N ILE A 210 1.46 22.40 -9.32
CA ILE A 210 2.85 22.26 -9.79
C ILE A 210 3.17 23.37 -10.78
N GLN A 211 4.31 24.02 -10.59
CA GLN A 211 4.78 25.11 -11.43
C GLN A 211 5.96 24.66 -12.28
N PRO A 212 6.15 25.22 -13.49
CA PRO A 212 7.42 25.09 -14.18
C PRO A 212 8.55 25.58 -13.25
N ASN A 213 9.67 24.89 -13.24
CA ASN A 213 10.81 25.13 -12.35
C ASN A 213 10.61 24.69 -10.88
N ASP A 214 9.53 24.02 -10.49
CA ASP A 214 9.54 23.30 -9.22
C ASP A 214 10.58 22.19 -9.26
N THR A 215 11.30 21.97 -8.17
CA THR A 215 12.17 20.80 -8.01
C THR A 215 11.48 19.80 -7.12
N ILE A 216 11.22 18.60 -7.65
CA ILE A 216 10.48 17.55 -6.97
C ILE A 216 11.42 16.39 -6.67
N ILE A 217 11.53 16.03 -5.40
CA ILE A 217 12.45 15.00 -4.91
C ILE A 217 11.66 13.79 -4.44
N PHE A 218 11.90 12.62 -5.06
CA PHE A 218 11.41 11.35 -4.57
C PHE A 218 12.43 10.76 -3.59
N SER A 219 12.15 10.90 -2.31
CA SER A 219 13.00 10.36 -1.24
C SER A 219 12.52 8.97 -0.79
N SER A 220 12.27 8.12 -1.78
CA SER A 220 11.95 6.69 -1.62
C SER A 220 12.19 5.95 -2.93
N ASN A 221 12.50 4.65 -2.85
CA ASN A 221 12.46 3.77 -4.00
C ASN A 221 11.06 3.15 -4.15
N PRO A 222 10.61 2.81 -5.37
CA PRO A 222 9.39 2.08 -5.57
C PRO A 222 9.41 0.74 -4.82
N ILE A 223 8.34 0.45 -4.09
CA ILE A 223 8.08 -0.89 -3.57
C ILE A 223 7.76 -1.78 -4.78
N PRO A 224 8.23 -3.05 -4.80
CA PRO A 224 7.92 -3.97 -5.88
C PRO A 224 6.43 -3.99 -6.24
N GLY A 225 6.12 -3.74 -7.52
CA GLY A 225 4.76 -3.61 -8.04
C GLY A 225 4.26 -2.17 -8.22
N ASN A 226 4.93 -1.17 -7.64
CA ASN A 226 4.55 0.25 -7.76
C ASN A 226 5.33 1.01 -8.87
N GLU A 227 6.26 0.36 -9.57
CA GLU A 227 7.16 0.98 -10.53
C GLU A 227 6.41 1.77 -11.62
N LYS A 228 5.34 1.17 -12.17
CA LYS A 228 4.50 1.82 -13.20
C LYS A 228 3.78 3.06 -12.66
N SER A 229 3.28 2.98 -11.44
CA SER A 229 2.56 4.09 -10.81
C SER A 229 3.50 5.27 -10.52
N VAL A 230 4.70 4.98 -10.00
CA VAL A 230 5.73 5.99 -9.75
C VAL A 230 6.21 6.62 -11.06
N SER A 231 6.53 5.80 -12.08
CA SER A 231 6.94 6.29 -13.40
C SER A 231 5.89 7.20 -14.04
N ARG A 232 4.59 6.86 -13.91
CA ARG A 232 3.52 7.71 -14.39
C ARG A 232 3.54 9.09 -13.72
N VAL A 233 3.61 9.13 -12.39
CA VAL A 233 3.64 10.41 -11.65
C VAL A 233 4.87 11.23 -12.01
N ILE A 234 6.05 10.62 -12.15
CA ILE A 234 7.27 11.31 -12.63
C ILE A 234 7.03 11.95 -14.00
N ASN A 235 6.47 11.22 -14.96
CA ASN A 235 6.19 11.72 -16.30
C ASN A 235 5.17 12.88 -16.28
N GLU A 236 4.11 12.78 -15.48
CA GLU A 236 3.11 13.84 -15.32
C GLU A 236 3.73 15.12 -14.74
N LEU A 237 4.63 15.02 -13.77
CA LEU A 237 5.35 16.15 -13.16
C LEU A 237 6.34 16.77 -14.13
N SER A 238 7.12 15.96 -14.84
CA SER A 238 8.09 16.43 -15.84
C SER A 238 7.40 17.13 -17.02
N ALA A 239 6.23 16.64 -17.45
CA ALA A 239 5.42 17.28 -18.50
C ALA A 239 4.92 18.68 -18.11
N LYS A 240 4.86 18.99 -16.81
CA LYS A 240 4.53 20.34 -16.29
C LYS A 240 5.74 21.28 -16.21
N GLY A 241 6.92 20.83 -16.64
CA GLY A 241 8.16 21.57 -16.57
C GLY A 241 8.88 21.53 -15.22
N ALA A 242 8.45 20.66 -14.32
CA ALA A 242 9.16 20.44 -13.07
C ALA A 242 10.41 19.59 -13.28
N GLU A 243 11.47 19.91 -12.54
CA GLU A 243 12.65 19.06 -12.42
C GLU A 243 12.38 17.93 -11.41
N VAL A 244 12.64 16.69 -11.79
CA VAL A 244 12.39 15.55 -10.92
C VAL A 244 13.69 14.84 -10.57
N ILE A 245 14.06 14.87 -9.28
CA ILE A 245 15.21 14.16 -8.71
C ILE A 245 14.68 12.82 -8.15
N PHE A 246 15.18 11.72 -8.72
CA PHE A 246 14.75 10.38 -8.41
C PHE A 246 15.97 9.48 -8.13
N GLN A 247 15.89 8.66 -7.09
CA GLN A 247 16.89 7.66 -6.62
C GLN A 247 18.05 8.18 -5.76
N ASP A 248 18.42 9.47 -5.79
CA ASP A 248 19.62 9.95 -5.08
C ASP A 248 19.38 10.25 -3.59
N ALA A 249 18.15 10.56 -3.19
CA ALA A 249 17.78 10.97 -1.84
C ALA A 249 17.11 9.85 -1.02
N HIS A 250 17.60 8.60 -1.15
CA HIS A 250 17.00 7.46 -0.45
C HIS A 250 18.03 6.43 0.02
N VAL A 251 17.83 5.97 1.25
CA VAL A 251 18.52 4.81 1.82
C VAL A 251 17.48 3.82 2.34
N SER A 252 17.69 2.54 2.06
CA SER A 252 16.81 1.47 2.53
C SER A 252 16.82 1.34 4.06
N GLY A 253 15.71 0.88 4.63
CA GLY A 253 15.63 0.49 6.03
C GLY A 253 16.01 -0.97 6.30
N HIS A 254 16.35 -1.75 5.25
CA HIS A 254 16.55 -3.20 5.35
C HIS A 254 18.01 -3.59 5.10
N ALA A 255 18.42 -4.67 5.80
CA ALA A 255 19.77 -5.21 5.80
C ALA A 255 20.17 -5.84 4.45
N CYS A 256 21.36 -5.50 3.96
CA CYS A 256 22.03 -6.16 2.86
C CYS A 256 22.77 -7.44 3.31
N GLN A 257 23.42 -8.14 2.38
CA GLN A 257 24.03 -9.47 2.66
C GLN A 257 25.04 -9.49 3.82
N GLU A 258 25.90 -8.48 3.93
CA GLU A 258 26.93 -8.49 4.98
C GLU A 258 26.32 -8.23 6.37
N GLU A 259 25.23 -7.46 6.44
CA GLU A 259 24.50 -7.24 7.68
C GLU A 259 23.73 -8.51 8.09
N LEU A 260 23.15 -9.24 7.12
CA LEU A 260 22.55 -10.56 7.37
C LEU A 260 23.61 -11.54 7.89
N LYS A 261 24.78 -11.62 7.26
CA LYS A 261 25.89 -12.46 7.72
C LYS A 261 26.31 -12.10 9.15
N LEU A 262 26.37 -10.81 9.48
CA LEU A 262 26.70 -10.34 10.83
C LEU A 262 25.70 -10.89 11.85
N ILE A 263 24.40 -10.71 11.62
CA ILE A 263 23.37 -11.19 12.56
C ILE A 263 23.38 -12.71 12.67
N TYR A 264 23.46 -13.45 11.56
CA TYR A 264 23.60 -14.92 11.62
C TYR A 264 24.83 -15.37 12.41
N SER A 265 25.96 -14.69 12.24
CA SER A 265 27.21 -15.00 12.94
C SER A 265 27.16 -14.70 14.44
N LEU A 266 26.43 -13.66 14.86
CA LEU A 266 26.22 -13.32 16.25
C LEU A 266 25.22 -14.25 16.94
N VAL A 267 24.08 -14.52 16.28
CA VAL A 267 22.98 -15.31 16.83
C VAL A 267 23.26 -16.82 16.77
N LYS A 268 23.95 -17.32 15.75
CA LYS A 268 24.30 -18.74 15.53
C LYS A 268 23.11 -19.68 15.71
N PRO A 269 22.00 -19.48 14.99
CA PRO A 269 20.79 -20.26 15.18
C PRO A 269 20.96 -21.70 14.69
N LYS A 270 20.25 -22.65 15.31
CA LYS A 270 20.13 -24.04 14.81
C LYS A 270 19.34 -24.05 13.50
N TYR A 271 18.24 -23.29 13.45
CA TYR A 271 17.36 -23.19 12.28
C TYR A 271 17.29 -21.76 11.74
N ALA A 272 17.36 -21.62 10.41
CA ALA A 272 17.19 -20.34 9.72
C ALA A 272 15.82 -20.29 9.04
N ILE A 273 15.07 -19.22 9.29
CA ILE A 273 13.75 -18.99 8.71
C ILE A 273 13.75 -17.60 8.07
N PRO A 274 14.10 -17.47 6.79
CA PRO A 274 13.95 -16.23 6.06
C PRO A 274 12.50 -15.76 6.07
N VAL A 275 12.26 -14.49 6.43
CA VAL A 275 10.94 -13.86 6.47
C VAL A 275 10.98 -12.53 5.75
N HIS A 276 9.82 -11.95 5.48
CA HIS A 276 9.64 -10.61 4.90
C HIS A 276 10.32 -10.43 3.53
N GLY A 277 9.53 -10.34 2.49
CA GLY A 277 9.95 -10.15 1.11
C GLY A 277 9.30 -11.16 0.15
N GLU A 278 9.67 -11.07 -1.11
CA GLU A 278 9.25 -12.02 -2.13
C GLU A 278 10.05 -13.32 -2.03
N TYR A 279 9.57 -14.39 -2.65
CA TYR A 279 10.23 -15.71 -2.62
C TYR A 279 11.71 -15.67 -3.03
N ARG A 280 12.08 -14.84 -4.01
CA ARG A 280 13.48 -14.64 -4.43
C ARG A 280 14.34 -14.05 -3.31
N HIS A 281 13.82 -13.13 -2.52
CA HIS A 281 14.50 -12.55 -1.36
C HIS A 281 14.71 -13.59 -0.27
N LEU A 282 13.67 -14.39 0.06
CA LEU A 282 13.78 -15.49 1.02
C LEU A 282 14.84 -16.51 0.59
N LYS A 283 14.87 -16.83 -0.72
CA LYS A 283 15.87 -17.74 -1.29
C LYS A 283 17.29 -17.16 -1.21
N ALA A 284 17.47 -15.87 -1.44
CA ALA A 284 18.75 -15.21 -1.30
C ALA A 284 19.24 -15.22 0.15
N ASN A 285 18.36 -14.91 1.14
CA ASN A 285 18.67 -14.99 2.56
C ASN A 285 19.04 -16.44 2.99
N ALA A 286 18.29 -17.44 2.51
CA ALA A 286 18.63 -18.85 2.70
C ALA A 286 20.01 -19.19 2.15
N GLY A 287 20.42 -18.58 1.02
CA GLY A 287 21.78 -18.67 0.47
C GLY A 287 22.84 -18.09 1.40
N VAL A 288 22.56 -16.94 2.02
CA VAL A 288 23.43 -16.34 3.04
C VAL A 288 23.59 -17.29 4.23
N ALA A 289 22.50 -17.83 4.79
CA ALA A 289 22.54 -18.79 5.89
C ALA A 289 23.39 -20.02 5.55
N ARG A 290 23.22 -20.60 4.35
CA ARG A 290 24.04 -21.71 3.86
C ARG A 290 25.52 -21.36 3.76
N SER A 291 25.85 -20.17 3.27
CA SER A 291 27.26 -19.75 3.14
C SER A 291 27.98 -19.66 4.49
N LEU A 292 27.25 -19.54 5.58
CA LEU A 292 27.73 -19.53 6.95
C LEU A 292 27.72 -20.91 7.61
N GLY A 293 27.42 -21.99 6.87
CA GLY A 293 27.49 -23.37 7.34
C GLY A 293 26.22 -23.92 7.95
N ILE A 294 25.07 -23.21 7.88
CA ILE A 294 23.79 -23.78 8.31
C ILE A 294 23.37 -24.85 7.29
N PRO A 295 23.14 -26.12 7.74
CA PRO A 295 22.74 -27.21 6.86
C PRO A 295 21.44 -26.90 6.11
N LYS A 296 21.31 -27.39 4.87
CA LYS A 296 20.13 -27.12 4.03
C LYS A 296 18.83 -27.57 4.69
N GLU A 297 18.85 -28.69 5.37
CA GLU A 297 17.72 -29.27 6.13
C GLU A 297 17.29 -28.42 7.33
N ASN A 298 18.14 -27.50 7.76
CA ASN A 298 17.86 -26.57 8.86
C ASN A 298 17.42 -25.18 8.36
N ILE A 299 17.18 -25.01 7.05
CA ILE A 299 16.75 -23.75 6.45
C ILE A 299 15.33 -23.91 5.89
N PHE A 300 14.39 -23.15 6.44
CA PHE A 300 12.97 -23.25 6.10
C PHE A 300 12.50 -22.01 5.35
N ILE A 301 12.24 -22.13 4.05
CA ILE A 301 11.53 -21.12 3.25
C ILE A 301 10.06 -21.55 3.25
N ILE A 302 9.27 -20.91 4.11
CA ILE A 302 7.85 -21.20 4.29
C ILE A 302 6.99 -20.13 3.63
N GLN A 303 5.78 -20.52 3.21
CA GLN A 303 4.80 -19.62 2.62
C GLN A 303 3.75 -19.21 3.67
N SER A 304 2.99 -18.16 3.34
CA SER A 304 1.86 -17.77 4.19
C SER A 304 0.90 -18.94 4.37
N GLY A 305 0.57 -19.24 5.63
CA GLY A 305 -0.27 -20.36 6.02
C GLY A 305 0.47 -21.61 6.43
N ASP A 306 1.71 -21.82 6.02
CA ASP A 306 2.47 -22.98 6.46
C ASP A 306 2.71 -22.94 7.98
N VAL A 307 2.48 -24.04 8.66
CA VAL A 307 2.72 -24.20 10.10
C VAL A 307 4.02 -24.97 10.31
N LEU A 308 5.06 -24.24 10.76
CA LEU A 308 6.34 -24.82 11.13
C LEU A 308 6.36 -25.16 12.62
N GLU A 309 6.41 -26.43 12.93
CA GLU A 309 6.59 -26.92 14.31
C GLU A 309 8.09 -27.01 14.61
N LEU A 310 8.49 -26.40 15.72
CA LEU A 310 9.86 -26.39 16.22
C LEU A 310 9.90 -26.96 17.64
N ASP A 311 10.73 -27.97 17.86
CA ASP A 311 11.09 -28.40 19.18
C ASP A 311 12.62 -28.41 19.34
N LYS A 312 13.09 -28.83 20.52
CA LYS A 312 14.51 -28.86 20.85
C LYS A 312 15.34 -29.66 19.84
N ASP A 313 14.77 -30.70 19.28
CA ASP A 313 15.49 -31.69 18.47
C ASP A 313 15.09 -31.69 17.01
N SER A 314 13.88 -31.23 16.66
CA SER A 314 13.32 -31.28 15.32
C SER A 314 12.67 -29.99 14.85
N ALA A 315 12.56 -29.86 13.54
CA ALA A 315 11.81 -28.80 12.86
C ALA A 315 11.13 -29.40 11.62
N LYS A 316 9.83 -29.21 11.47
CA LYS A 316 9.07 -29.69 10.30
C LYS A 316 7.83 -28.85 10.04
N VAL A 317 7.47 -28.71 8.76
CA VAL A 317 6.17 -28.18 8.37
C VAL A 317 5.12 -29.26 8.58
N VAL A 318 4.16 -29.01 9.47
CA VAL A 318 3.20 -30.01 9.96
C VAL A 318 1.78 -29.78 9.45
N ASP A 319 1.43 -28.55 9.11
CA ASP A 319 0.06 -28.19 8.78
C ASP A 319 0.04 -26.94 7.88
N LYS A 320 -1.17 -26.58 7.45
CA LYS A 320 -1.43 -25.35 6.71
C LYS A 320 -2.74 -24.72 7.16
N VAL A 321 -2.67 -23.49 7.64
CA VAL A 321 -3.85 -22.69 7.95
C VAL A 321 -4.34 -21.94 6.73
N HIS A 322 -5.64 -21.66 6.68
CA HIS A 322 -6.21 -20.86 5.60
C HIS A 322 -5.61 -19.45 5.60
N THR A 323 -5.11 -19.04 4.45
CA THR A 323 -4.62 -17.69 4.21
C THR A 323 -5.27 -17.12 2.96
N GLY A 324 -5.51 -15.81 2.95
CA GLY A 324 -6.09 -15.12 1.82
C GLY A 324 -6.37 -13.66 2.17
N ALA A 325 -6.76 -12.90 1.18
CA ALA A 325 -7.20 -11.53 1.39
C ALA A 325 -8.56 -11.54 2.09
N ILE A 326 -8.66 -10.92 3.23
CA ILE A 326 -9.92 -10.58 3.89
C ILE A 326 -10.28 -9.17 3.44
N LEU A 327 -11.34 -9.06 2.63
CA LEU A 327 -11.80 -7.79 2.12
C LEU A 327 -12.62 -7.06 3.18
N VAL A 328 -12.37 -5.77 3.34
CA VAL A 328 -13.13 -4.90 4.24
C VAL A 328 -13.82 -3.84 3.40
N ASP A 329 -15.15 -3.75 3.53
CA ASP A 329 -15.97 -2.79 2.82
C ASP A 329 -16.91 -2.08 3.80
N GLY A 330 -16.64 -0.81 4.04
CA GLY A 330 -17.34 -0.06 5.08
C GLY A 330 -17.16 -0.70 6.47
N LEU A 331 -18.24 -1.14 7.10
CA LEU A 331 -18.23 -1.84 8.39
C LEU A 331 -18.20 -3.37 8.24
N GLY A 332 -18.36 -3.89 7.02
CA GLY A 332 -18.36 -5.31 6.73
C GLY A 332 -16.93 -5.86 6.61
N VAL A 333 -16.66 -7.00 7.24
CA VAL A 333 -15.37 -7.71 7.20
C VAL A 333 -15.59 -9.11 6.65
N GLY A 334 -15.02 -9.38 5.48
CA GLY A 334 -15.08 -10.71 4.84
C GLY A 334 -16.40 -11.03 4.13
N ASP A 335 -17.34 -10.10 4.07
CA ASP A 335 -18.66 -10.26 3.43
C ASP A 335 -18.70 -9.81 1.95
N VAL A 336 -17.63 -9.19 1.46
CA VAL A 336 -17.48 -8.81 0.06
C VAL A 336 -16.88 -9.98 -0.72
N GLY A 337 -17.75 -10.81 -1.30
CA GLY A 337 -17.33 -11.95 -2.12
C GLY A 337 -16.95 -11.57 -3.55
N ASN A 338 -16.35 -12.53 -4.29
CA ASN A 338 -15.96 -12.37 -5.70
C ASN A 338 -17.09 -11.94 -6.63
N ILE A 339 -18.34 -12.27 -6.30
CA ILE A 339 -19.52 -11.89 -7.09
C ILE A 339 -19.72 -10.38 -7.03
N VAL A 340 -19.71 -9.80 -5.81
CA VAL A 340 -19.87 -8.36 -5.61
C VAL A 340 -18.75 -7.57 -6.28
N LEU A 341 -17.51 -8.04 -6.16
CA LEU A 341 -16.36 -7.40 -6.81
C LEU A 341 -16.46 -7.44 -8.34
N ARG A 342 -16.85 -8.59 -8.91
CA ARG A 342 -17.06 -8.74 -10.35
C ARG A 342 -18.18 -7.84 -10.84
N ASP A 343 -19.30 -7.74 -10.11
CA ASP A 343 -20.40 -6.87 -10.46
C ASP A 343 -20.00 -5.39 -10.41
N ARG A 344 -19.24 -4.97 -9.38
CA ARG A 344 -18.68 -3.61 -9.30
C ARG A 344 -17.72 -3.30 -10.44
N GLN A 345 -16.85 -4.26 -10.79
CA GLN A 345 -15.95 -4.11 -11.93
C GLN A 345 -16.73 -3.97 -13.23
N HIS A 346 -17.71 -4.82 -13.47
CA HIS A 346 -18.58 -4.78 -14.66
C HIS A 346 -19.33 -3.44 -14.77
N LEU A 347 -19.90 -2.96 -13.64
CA LEU A 347 -20.56 -1.64 -13.58
C LEU A 347 -19.57 -0.49 -13.87
N ALA A 348 -18.33 -0.59 -13.40
CA ALA A 348 -17.30 0.44 -13.63
C ALA A 348 -16.79 0.46 -15.08
N GLU A 349 -16.67 -0.70 -15.74
CA GLU A 349 -16.16 -0.83 -17.11
C GLU A 349 -17.22 -0.51 -18.16
N ASP A 350 -18.41 -1.09 -18.04
CA ASP A 350 -19.43 -1.07 -19.07
C ASP A 350 -20.73 -0.35 -18.69
N GLY A 351 -20.91 -0.03 -17.41
CA GLY A 351 -22.09 0.66 -16.90
C GLY A 351 -23.33 -0.23 -16.79
N ILE A 352 -24.49 0.40 -16.63
CA ILE A 352 -25.78 -0.27 -16.43
C ILE A 352 -26.85 0.24 -17.40
N ILE A 353 -27.71 -0.67 -17.85
CA ILE A 353 -28.94 -0.39 -18.61
C ILE A 353 -30.10 -1.02 -17.84
N ILE A 354 -31.10 -0.21 -17.54
CA ILE A 354 -32.36 -0.64 -16.93
C ILE A 354 -33.46 -0.57 -17.99
N VAL A 355 -34.18 -1.67 -18.18
CA VAL A 355 -35.31 -1.75 -19.08
C VAL A 355 -36.60 -1.90 -18.27
N VAL A 356 -37.47 -0.91 -18.31
CA VAL A 356 -38.73 -0.86 -17.54
C VAL A 356 -39.93 -1.09 -18.46
N LEU A 357 -40.82 -1.97 -18.07
CA LEU A 357 -42.07 -2.20 -18.80
C LEU A 357 -43.21 -2.56 -17.84
N THR A 358 -44.45 -2.35 -18.28
CA THR A 358 -45.66 -2.67 -17.54
C THR A 358 -46.50 -3.67 -18.32
N LEU A 359 -46.87 -4.77 -17.69
CA LEU A 359 -47.70 -5.83 -18.24
C LEU A 359 -49.06 -5.89 -17.50
N GLU A 360 -50.11 -6.26 -18.22
CA GLU A 360 -51.36 -6.68 -17.61
C GLU A 360 -51.21 -8.08 -17.00
N ARG A 361 -51.57 -8.21 -15.73
CA ARG A 361 -51.32 -9.39 -14.94
C ARG A 361 -51.94 -10.68 -15.47
N ARG A 362 -53.16 -10.59 -16.02
CA ARG A 362 -53.92 -11.76 -16.48
C ARG A 362 -53.55 -12.19 -17.88
N THR A 363 -53.26 -11.24 -18.77
CA THR A 363 -53.06 -11.51 -20.19
C THR A 363 -51.63 -11.41 -20.63
N ASN A 364 -50.72 -10.90 -19.75
CA ASN A 364 -49.35 -10.54 -20.09
C ASN A 364 -49.23 -9.52 -21.24
N ARG A 365 -50.31 -8.76 -21.52
CA ARG A 365 -50.30 -7.73 -22.54
C ARG A 365 -49.43 -6.55 -22.12
N LEU A 366 -48.57 -6.07 -23.03
CA LEU A 366 -47.77 -4.86 -22.81
C LEU A 366 -48.68 -3.64 -22.74
N LEU A 367 -48.68 -2.96 -21.57
CA LEU A 367 -49.48 -1.75 -21.33
C LEU A 367 -48.65 -0.48 -21.52
N ALA A 368 -47.33 -0.52 -21.09
CA ALA A 368 -46.40 0.61 -21.23
C ALA A 368 -44.96 0.13 -21.34
N GLY A 369 -44.13 0.93 -21.99
CA GLY A 369 -42.71 0.64 -22.21
C GLY A 369 -42.45 -0.12 -23.54
N PRO A 370 -41.28 -0.77 -23.72
CA PRO A 370 -40.13 -0.73 -22.80
C PRO A 370 -39.49 0.66 -22.76
N ASP A 371 -39.22 1.18 -21.56
CA ASP A 371 -38.43 2.39 -21.36
C ASP A 371 -37.02 2.01 -20.91
N ILE A 372 -36.01 2.73 -21.42
CA ILE A 372 -34.63 2.40 -21.20
C ILE A 372 -33.92 3.55 -20.45
N VAL A 373 -33.34 3.21 -19.34
CA VAL A 373 -32.48 4.14 -18.52
C VAL A 373 -31.07 3.61 -18.52
N SER A 374 -30.10 4.46 -18.80
CA SER A 374 -28.67 4.12 -18.80
C SER A 374 -27.89 4.99 -17.86
N ARG A 375 -26.86 4.39 -17.18
CA ARG A 375 -25.86 5.10 -16.37
C ARG A 375 -24.50 4.45 -16.58
N GLY A 376 -23.48 5.31 -16.78
CA GLY A 376 -22.09 4.87 -16.95
C GLY A 376 -21.79 4.10 -18.25
N PHE A 377 -22.78 3.93 -19.14
CA PHE A 377 -22.61 3.22 -20.42
C PHE A 377 -22.36 4.19 -21.58
N VAL A 378 -23.30 5.08 -21.88
CA VAL A 378 -23.22 6.08 -22.95
C VAL A 378 -23.80 7.42 -22.47
N TYR A 379 -23.35 8.52 -23.09
CA TYR A 379 -23.98 9.82 -22.88
C TYR A 379 -25.27 9.89 -23.63
N VAL A 380 -26.39 9.82 -22.93
CA VAL A 380 -27.73 9.62 -23.51
C VAL A 380 -28.08 10.66 -24.57
N ARG A 381 -27.71 11.94 -24.39
CA ARG A 381 -27.98 13.02 -25.33
C ARG A 381 -27.32 12.85 -26.71
N GLU A 382 -26.19 12.15 -26.77
CA GLU A 382 -25.46 11.90 -28.03
C GLU A 382 -25.77 10.52 -28.61
N SER A 383 -26.62 9.73 -27.95
CA SER A 383 -26.87 8.32 -28.27
C SER A 383 -28.36 8.02 -28.42
N GLU A 384 -29.19 9.02 -28.74
CA GLU A 384 -30.65 8.86 -28.90
C GLU A 384 -31.00 7.79 -29.95
N GLN A 385 -30.27 7.76 -31.08
CA GLN A 385 -30.48 6.77 -32.12
C GLN A 385 -30.18 5.35 -31.62
N LEU A 386 -29.05 5.16 -30.92
CA LEU A 386 -28.64 3.86 -30.34
C LEU A 386 -29.72 3.35 -29.37
N MET A 387 -30.17 4.23 -28.48
CA MET A 387 -31.19 3.89 -27.48
C MET A 387 -32.56 3.62 -28.11
N GLY A 388 -32.94 4.36 -29.16
CA GLY A 388 -34.15 4.14 -29.92
C GLY A 388 -34.16 2.80 -30.66
N GLU A 389 -33.05 2.46 -31.31
CA GLU A 389 -32.90 1.15 -31.99
C GLU A 389 -32.86 -0.01 -30.98
N ALA A 390 -32.22 0.18 -29.81
CA ALA A 390 -32.20 -0.79 -28.70
C ALA A 390 -33.61 -1.04 -28.15
N LYS A 391 -34.39 0.04 -27.96
CA LYS A 391 -35.81 -0.04 -27.57
C LYS A 391 -36.63 -0.86 -28.56
N LYS A 392 -36.44 -0.64 -29.86
CA LYS A 392 -37.10 -1.41 -30.93
C LYS A 392 -36.68 -2.88 -30.87
N ALA A 393 -35.41 -3.20 -30.74
CA ALA A 393 -34.95 -4.58 -30.67
C ALA A 393 -35.55 -5.34 -29.47
N VAL A 394 -35.73 -4.69 -28.34
CA VAL A 394 -36.40 -5.27 -27.16
C VAL A 394 -37.89 -5.44 -27.42
N SER A 395 -38.57 -4.45 -28.04
CA SER A 395 -39.99 -4.56 -28.39
C SER A 395 -40.27 -5.72 -29.34
N ASP A 396 -39.45 -5.85 -30.41
CA ASP A 396 -39.57 -6.94 -31.39
C ASP A 396 -39.38 -8.33 -30.76
N ALA A 397 -38.49 -8.42 -29.75
CA ALA A 397 -38.26 -9.67 -29.02
C ALA A 397 -39.39 -9.99 -28.03
N LEU A 398 -39.96 -8.96 -27.39
CA LEU A 398 -41.12 -9.10 -26.50
C LEU A 398 -42.38 -9.53 -27.27
N ASP A 399 -42.67 -8.94 -28.41
CA ASP A 399 -43.83 -9.29 -29.23
C ASP A 399 -43.80 -10.78 -29.60
N LYS A 400 -42.63 -11.30 -29.97
CA LYS A 400 -42.46 -12.74 -30.25
C LYS A 400 -42.64 -13.62 -29.02
N CYS A 401 -42.21 -13.14 -27.84
CA CYS A 401 -42.28 -13.87 -26.59
C CYS A 401 -43.71 -13.93 -26.01
N LEU A 402 -44.48 -12.85 -26.16
CA LEU A 402 -45.81 -12.66 -25.58
C LEU A 402 -46.95 -13.31 -26.39
N THR A 403 -46.68 -13.82 -27.58
CA THR A 403 -47.68 -14.56 -28.41
C THR A 403 -48.08 -15.91 -27.84
N GLY A 404 -47.42 -16.45 -26.82
CA GLY A 404 -47.74 -17.70 -26.15
C GLY A 404 -48.70 -17.54 -24.95
N ARG A 405 -49.61 -18.53 -24.73
CA ARG A 405 -50.70 -18.47 -23.74
C ARG A 405 -50.28 -18.33 -22.25
N HIS A 406 -49.07 -18.69 -21.87
CA HIS A 406 -48.52 -18.45 -20.52
C HIS A 406 -46.99 -18.28 -20.60
N THR A 407 -46.52 -17.04 -20.52
CA THR A 407 -45.08 -16.77 -20.51
C THR A 407 -44.65 -16.46 -19.07
N ASP A 408 -43.70 -17.25 -18.51
CA ASP A 408 -43.14 -17.04 -17.22
C ASP A 408 -42.32 -15.74 -17.19
N TRP A 409 -42.40 -15.00 -16.11
CA TRP A 409 -41.67 -13.74 -15.88
C TRP A 409 -40.16 -13.86 -16.00
N ASN A 410 -39.62 -14.97 -15.58
CA ASN A 410 -38.18 -15.23 -15.72
C ASN A 410 -37.77 -15.33 -17.18
N ARG A 411 -38.64 -15.92 -18.01
CA ARG A 411 -38.45 -16.00 -19.47
C ARG A 411 -38.53 -14.62 -20.13
N ILE A 412 -39.49 -13.78 -19.73
CA ILE A 412 -39.59 -12.41 -20.23
C ILE A 412 -38.34 -11.60 -19.90
N LYS A 413 -37.86 -11.65 -18.63
CA LYS A 413 -36.61 -11.01 -18.20
C LYS A 413 -35.42 -11.49 -19.02
N LEU A 414 -35.34 -12.80 -19.29
CA LEU A 414 -34.25 -13.39 -20.07
C LEU A 414 -34.25 -12.86 -21.49
N VAL A 415 -35.44 -12.85 -22.17
CA VAL A 415 -35.58 -12.35 -23.53
C VAL A 415 -35.21 -10.88 -23.66
N ILE A 416 -35.63 -10.04 -22.72
CA ILE A 416 -35.24 -8.62 -22.66
C ILE A 416 -33.73 -8.47 -22.55
N ARG A 417 -33.13 -9.19 -21.60
CA ARG A 417 -31.70 -9.14 -21.36
C ARG A 417 -30.90 -9.59 -22.57
N ASP A 418 -31.27 -10.70 -23.18
CA ASP A 418 -30.55 -11.26 -24.31
C ASP A 418 -30.72 -10.37 -25.58
N ALA A 419 -31.91 -9.88 -25.87
CA ALA A 419 -32.14 -8.94 -26.99
C ALA A 419 -31.32 -7.65 -26.81
N MET A 420 -31.30 -7.09 -25.61
CA MET A 420 -30.52 -5.89 -25.31
C MET A 420 -29.04 -6.16 -25.46
N ASN A 421 -28.50 -7.23 -24.82
CA ASN A 421 -27.10 -7.59 -24.88
C ASN A 421 -26.61 -7.83 -26.31
N ASP A 422 -27.39 -8.59 -27.10
CA ASP A 422 -27.07 -8.88 -28.52
C ASP A 422 -27.02 -7.62 -29.36
N TYR A 423 -28.00 -6.73 -29.19
CA TYR A 423 -28.03 -5.48 -29.90
C TYR A 423 -26.88 -4.57 -29.56
N ILE A 424 -26.66 -4.32 -28.26
CA ILE A 424 -25.58 -3.45 -27.74
C ILE A 424 -24.21 -3.99 -28.14
N TRP A 425 -23.99 -5.31 -28.00
CA TRP A 425 -22.72 -5.93 -28.40
C TRP A 425 -22.43 -5.77 -29.90
N LYS A 426 -23.45 -5.96 -30.75
CA LYS A 426 -23.29 -5.77 -32.21
C LYS A 426 -22.87 -4.35 -32.57
N LYS A 427 -23.43 -3.36 -31.88
CA LYS A 427 -23.22 -1.93 -32.20
C LYS A 427 -21.96 -1.36 -31.52
N THR A 428 -21.66 -1.75 -30.29
CA THR A 428 -20.63 -1.06 -29.44
C THR A 428 -19.48 -1.95 -29.01
N LYS A 429 -19.60 -3.28 -29.12
CA LYS A 429 -18.67 -4.27 -28.55
C LYS A 429 -18.52 -4.16 -27.01
N ARG A 430 -19.49 -3.55 -26.33
CA ARG A 430 -19.57 -3.41 -24.88
C ARG A 430 -20.71 -4.27 -24.33
N LYS A 431 -20.63 -4.64 -23.05
CA LYS A 431 -21.60 -5.50 -22.36
C LYS A 431 -22.07 -4.86 -21.05
N PRO A 432 -22.87 -3.79 -21.08
CA PRO A 432 -23.39 -3.20 -19.85
C PRO A 432 -24.24 -4.20 -19.06
N MET A 433 -24.33 -3.99 -17.75
CA MET A 433 -25.22 -4.79 -16.90
C MET A 433 -26.68 -4.45 -17.24
N VAL A 434 -27.43 -5.41 -17.79
CA VAL A 434 -28.83 -5.22 -18.17
C VAL A 434 -29.75 -5.73 -17.07
N ILE A 435 -30.58 -4.83 -16.51
CA ILE A 435 -31.58 -5.15 -15.48
C ILE A 435 -32.99 -4.90 -16.02
N PRO A 436 -33.77 -5.96 -16.36
CA PRO A 436 -35.17 -5.86 -16.68
C PRO A 436 -36.03 -5.66 -15.42
N ILE A 437 -36.85 -4.61 -15.41
CA ILE A 437 -37.86 -4.33 -14.39
C ILE A 437 -39.24 -4.47 -15.03
N ILE A 438 -40.02 -5.44 -14.54
CA ILE A 438 -41.37 -5.70 -15.01
C ILE A 438 -42.32 -5.31 -13.88
N MET A 439 -43.25 -4.42 -14.17
CA MET A 439 -44.37 -4.05 -13.30
C MET A 439 -45.63 -4.74 -13.80
N ASP A 440 -46.46 -5.26 -12.92
CA ASP A 440 -47.77 -5.82 -13.26
C ASP A 440 -48.87 -4.94 -12.69
N VAL A 441 -49.95 -4.83 -13.45
CA VAL A 441 -51.16 -4.08 -13.08
C VAL A 441 -52.38 -4.94 -13.39
N ASP A 442 -53.32 -4.97 -12.46
CA ASP A 442 -54.64 -5.51 -12.71
C ASP A 442 -55.47 -4.38 -13.34
N VAL A 443 -55.83 -4.52 -14.62
CA VAL A 443 -56.69 -3.62 -15.35
C VAL A 443 -58.06 -4.25 -15.56
#